data_9ee175607741b607be6900f0cac77fb3
#
_entry.id   9ee175607741b607be6900f0cac77fb3
#
_cell.length_a   1.000
_cell.length_b   1.000
_cell.length_c   1.000
_cell.angle_alpha   90.00
_cell.angle_beta   90.00
_cell.angle_gamma   90.00
#
_symmetry.space_group_name_H-M   'P 1'
#
loop_
_entity.id
_entity.type
_entity.pdbx_description
1 polymer ?
#
loop_
_entity_poly.entity_id
_entity_poly.type
_entity_poly.pdbx_seq_one_letter_code
_entity_poly.pdbx_strand_id
1 'polypeptide(L)'
;MKIKEIGFVGIPVTDMAKARAFYENILGLKPDPEMTGEKWTEYPIGTGVVAIANVGGDWRPSDQGTAAALEVESLEGAIARLNEHNIRYDQVESPVCRMAIIQDPDGNKLIVHKLKPENKKGSDV
;
A
#
# COMPACT_ATOMS: atom_id res chain seq x y z
N MET A 1 28.68 -4.36 0.10
CA MET A 1 27.67 -4.46 1.16
C MET A 1 26.74 -5.63 0.85
N LYS A 2 26.27 -6.31 1.87
CA LYS A 2 25.40 -7.48 1.68
C LYS A 2 24.00 -7.15 2.16
N ILE A 3 23.08 -6.99 1.21
CA ILE A 3 21.69 -6.68 1.52
C ILE A 3 20.95 -7.99 1.76
N LYS A 4 20.27 -8.09 2.90
CA LYS A 4 19.58 -9.32 3.33
C LYS A 4 18.11 -9.36 2.87
N GLU A 5 17.42 -8.24 2.98
CA GLU A 5 15.97 -8.20 2.74
C GLU A 5 15.51 -6.74 2.71
N ILE A 6 14.28 -6.53 2.29
CA ILE A 6 13.64 -5.22 2.44
C ILE A 6 13.13 -5.16 3.87
N GLY A 7 13.70 -4.26 4.71
CA GLY A 7 13.30 -4.14 6.11
C GLY A 7 11.89 -3.59 6.27
N PHE A 8 11.59 -2.53 5.55
CA PHE A 8 10.23 -1.96 5.50
C PHE A 8 10.09 -1.08 4.26
N VAL A 9 8.84 -0.83 3.86
CA VAL A 9 8.51 0.19 2.87
C VAL A 9 7.94 1.37 3.63
N GLY A 10 8.62 2.52 3.55
CA GLY A 10 8.21 3.73 4.26
C GLY A 10 7.35 4.62 3.39
N ILE A 11 6.26 5.12 3.97
CA ILE A 11 5.31 6.00 3.28
C ILE A 11 5.15 7.26 4.14
N PRO A 12 5.60 8.43 3.65
CA PRO A 12 5.47 9.66 4.43
C PRO A 12 4.03 10.14 4.45
N VAL A 13 3.56 10.55 5.64
CA VAL A 13 2.21 11.08 5.82
C VAL A 13 2.30 12.36 6.64
N THR A 14 1.25 13.19 6.60
CA THR A 14 1.23 14.48 7.30
C THR A 14 0.21 14.52 8.44
N ASP A 15 -0.66 13.53 8.53
CA ASP A 15 -1.68 13.43 9.57
C ASP A 15 -1.83 11.95 9.91
N MET A 16 -1.24 11.54 11.03
CA MET A 16 -1.22 10.13 11.42
C MET A 16 -2.63 9.57 11.64
N ALA A 17 -3.53 10.35 12.22
CA ALA A 17 -4.91 9.89 12.47
C ALA A 17 -5.64 9.60 11.16
N LYS A 18 -5.55 10.50 10.18
CA LYS A 18 -6.15 10.30 8.85
C LYS A 18 -5.51 9.14 8.11
N ALA A 19 -4.18 9.06 8.18
CA ALA A 19 -3.45 7.97 7.54
C ALA A 19 -3.87 6.63 8.12
N ARG A 20 -3.89 6.51 9.45
CA ARG A 20 -4.31 5.28 10.12
C ARG A 20 -5.73 4.89 9.76
N ALA A 21 -6.64 5.84 9.69
CA ALA A 21 -8.02 5.55 9.30
C ALA A 21 -8.07 4.93 7.90
N PHE A 22 -7.29 5.44 6.97
CA PHE A 22 -7.20 4.90 5.62
C PHE A 22 -6.58 3.50 5.61
N TYR A 23 -5.37 3.35 6.16
CA TYR A 23 -4.65 2.08 6.11
C TYR A 23 -5.33 0.98 6.92
N GLU A 24 -5.97 1.31 8.03
CA GLU A 24 -6.63 0.33 8.89
C GLU A 24 -8.09 0.09 8.51
N ASN A 25 -8.89 1.14 8.32
CA ASN A 25 -10.33 0.99 8.08
C ASN A 25 -10.68 0.72 6.62
N ILE A 26 -9.91 1.24 5.68
CA ILE A 26 -10.18 1.05 4.26
C ILE A 26 -9.37 -0.11 3.71
N LEU A 27 -8.05 -0.11 3.90
CA LEU A 27 -7.20 -1.20 3.44
C LEU A 27 -7.26 -2.45 4.33
N GLY A 28 -7.72 -2.31 5.56
CA GLY A 28 -7.85 -3.45 6.47
C GLY A 28 -6.54 -3.93 7.08
N LEU A 29 -5.50 -3.09 7.09
CA LEU A 29 -4.23 -3.45 7.69
C LEU A 29 -4.30 -3.37 9.20
N LYS A 30 -3.54 -4.23 9.89
CA LYS A 30 -3.51 -4.26 11.35
C LYS A 30 -2.17 -3.74 11.83
N PRO A 31 -2.16 -2.70 12.68
CA PRO A 31 -0.89 -2.15 13.17
C PRO A 31 -0.24 -3.08 14.18
N ASP A 32 1.09 -3.07 14.21
CA ASP A 32 1.86 -3.69 15.27
C ASP A 32 1.66 -2.87 16.53
N PRO A 33 1.11 -3.44 17.64
CA PRO A 33 0.84 -2.66 18.85
C PRO A 33 2.09 -2.03 19.48
N GLU A 34 3.25 -2.63 19.28
CA GLU A 34 4.50 -2.11 19.84
C GLU A 34 5.14 -1.04 18.96
N MET A 35 4.66 -0.92 17.71
CA MET A 35 5.19 0.02 16.73
C MET A 35 4.09 0.94 16.22
N THR A 36 3.28 1.46 17.12
CA THR A 36 2.18 2.37 16.82
C THR A 36 2.37 3.66 17.59
N GLY A 37 2.51 4.78 16.88
CA GLY A 37 2.68 6.08 17.49
C GLY A 37 2.31 7.21 16.55
N GLU A 38 2.43 8.44 17.03
CA GLU A 38 2.05 9.63 16.26
C GLU A 38 3.00 9.92 15.10
N LYS A 39 4.25 9.48 15.20
CA LYS A 39 5.26 9.74 14.17
C LYS A 39 5.57 8.54 13.31
N TRP A 40 5.19 7.34 13.78
CA TRP A 40 5.57 6.10 13.11
C TRP A 40 4.58 5.01 13.48
N THR A 41 4.03 4.33 12.49
CA THR A 41 3.14 3.18 12.71
C THR A 41 3.48 2.11 11.68
N GLU A 42 3.70 0.88 12.13
CA GLU A 42 4.05 -0.24 11.28
C GLU A 42 2.90 -1.20 11.10
N TYR A 43 2.78 -1.71 9.88
CA TYR A 43 1.80 -2.72 9.49
C TYR A 43 2.55 -3.93 8.94
N PRO A 44 2.69 -5.00 9.72
CA PRO A 44 3.23 -6.26 9.18
C PRO A 44 2.28 -6.85 8.14
N ILE A 45 2.83 -7.24 6.99
CA ILE A 45 2.06 -7.82 5.89
C ILE A 45 2.87 -8.99 5.35
N GLY A 46 2.40 -10.22 5.59
CA GLY A 46 3.17 -11.40 5.21
C GLY A 46 4.55 -11.37 5.83
N THR A 47 5.59 -11.43 5.01
CA THR A 47 6.98 -11.34 5.47
C THR A 47 7.53 -9.92 5.43
N GLY A 48 6.73 -8.95 5.01
CA GLY A 48 7.15 -7.56 4.88
C GLY A 48 6.47 -6.64 5.87
N VAL A 49 6.89 -5.38 5.85
CA VAL A 49 6.33 -4.34 6.70
C VAL A 49 6.12 -3.08 5.89
N VAL A 50 4.95 -2.47 6.04
CA VAL A 50 4.70 -1.11 5.56
C VAL A 50 4.69 -0.20 6.78
N ALA A 51 5.42 0.90 6.72
CA ALA A 51 5.46 1.89 7.80
C ALA A 51 4.95 3.22 7.28
N ILE A 52 3.97 3.79 7.97
CA ILE A 52 3.58 5.18 7.71
C ILE A 52 4.29 6.08 8.69
N ALA A 53 4.84 7.19 8.18
CA ALA A 53 5.77 8.02 8.94
C ALA A 53 5.41 9.50 8.85
N ASN A 54 5.13 10.12 9.98
CA ASN A 54 4.88 11.56 10.07
C ASN A 54 6.08 12.21 10.76
N VAL A 55 7.21 12.22 10.07
CA VAL A 55 8.47 12.74 10.62
C VAL A 55 8.85 14.11 10.06
N GLY A 56 8.16 14.56 9.02
CA GLY A 56 8.38 15.88 8.43
C GLY A 56 9.68 15.99 7.65
N GLY A 57 10.14 17.22 7.50
CA GLY A 57 11.38 17.50 6.78
C GLY A 57 11.24 17.32 5.27
N ASP A 58 12.25 16.74 4.65
CA ASP A 58 12.29 16.56 3.21
C ASP A 58 11.64 15.25 2.76
N TRP A 59 11.20 14.42 3.69
CA TRP A 59 10.49 13.17 3.35
C TRP A 59 9.00 13.49 3.23
N ARG A 60 8.56 13.76 2.03
CA ARG A 60 7.21 14.25 1.74
C ARG A 60 6.39 13.25 0.95
N PRO A 61 5.05 13.25 1.16
CA PRO A 61 4.16 12.44 0.34
C PRO A 61 4.29 12.77 -1.14
N SER A 62 4.11 11.75 -1.99
CA SER A 62 4.23 11.92 -3.44
C SER A 62 3.48 10.81 -4.16
N ASP A 63 2.92 11.13 -5.34
CA ASP A 63 2.40 10.15 -6.27
C ASP A 63 3.39 9.87 -7.40
N GLN A 64 4.59 10.42 -7.30
CA GLN A 64 5.67 10.25 -8.26
C GLN A 64 6.73 9.32 -7.67
N GLY A 65 7.21 8.37 -8.44
CA GLY A 65 8.26 7.47 -8.01
C GLY A 65 7.74 6.15 -7.46
N THR A 66 8.37 5.68 -6.39
CA THR A 66 8.11 4.34 -5.85
C THR A 66 6.73 4.21 -5.23
N ALA A 67 6.07 3.09 -5.49
CA ALA A 67 4.77 2.78 -4.89
C ALA A 67 4.79 1.35 -4.34
N ALA A 68 4.09 1.14 -3.23
CA ALA A 68 3.89 -0.20 -2.71
C ALA A 68 2.73 -0.86 -3.47
N ALA A 69 2.95 -2.09 -3.92
CA ALA A 69 1.90 -2.90 -4.52
C ALA A 69 1.48 -3.97 -3.50
N LEU A 70 0.22 -3.95 -3.14
CA LEU A 70 -0.34 -4.82 -2.10
C LEU A 70 -1.13 -5.94 -2.79
N GLU A 71 -0.67 -7.17 -2.63
CA GLU A 71 -1.36 -8.32 -3.21
C GLU A 71 -2.62 -8.61 -2.42
N VAL A 72 -3.76 -8.72 -3.10
CA VAL A 72 -5.05 -9.03 -2.48
C VAL A 72 -5.56 -10.39 -2.94
N GLU A 73 -6.39 -11.00 -2.13
CA GLU A 73 -7.00 -12.29 -2.49
C GLU A 73 -8.05 -12.14 -3.58
N SER A 74 -8.77 -11.01 -3.59
CA SER A 74 -9.82 -10.73 -4.57
C SER A 74 -9.76 -9.28 -4.98
N LEU A 75 -9.51 -9.02 -6.27
CA LEU A 75 -9.54 -7.66 -6.78
C LEU A 75 -10.96 -7.11 -6.79
N GLU A 76 -11.95 -7.94 -7.12
CA GLU A 76 -13.35 -7.54 -7.10
C GLU A 76 -13.79 -7.10 -5.71
N GLY A 77 -13.37 -7.85 -4.69
CA GLY A 77 -13.64 -7.49 -3.29
C GLY A 77 -12.96 -6.20 -2.89
N ALA A 78 -11.72 -6.01 -3.32
CA ALA A 78 -10.98 -4.78 -3.05
C ALA A 78 -11.65 -3.58 -3.71
N ILE A 79 -12.06 -3.70 -4.98
CA ILE A 79 -12.74 -2.63 -5.70
C ILE A 79 -14.08 -2.28 -5.05
N ALA A 80 -14.84 -3.30 -4.61
CA ALA A 80 -16.09 -3.06 -3.90
C ALA A 80 -15.86 -2.22 -2.63
N ARG A 81 -14.79 -2.52 -1.91
CA ARG A 81 -14.45 -1.76 -0.70
C ARG A 81 -14.02 -0.33 -1.03
N LEU A 82 -13.25 -0.15 -2.09
CA LEU A 82 -12.87 1.20 -2.53
C LEU A 82 -14.11 2.01 -2.89
N ASN A 83 -15.04 1.42 -3.62
CA ASN A 83 -16.31 2.08 -3.98
C ASN A 83 -17.14 2.42 -2.75
N GLU A 84 -17.21 1.52 -1.78
CA GLU A 84 -17.93 1.74 -0.52
C GLU A 84 -17.43 2.96 0.23
N HIS A 85 -16.11 3.22 0.15
CA HIS A 85 -15.48 4.35 0.83
C HIS A 85 -15.24 5.55 -0.09
N ASN A 86 -15.78 5.52 -1.30
CA ASN A 86 -15.65 6.59 -2.30
C ASN A 86 -14.19 6.89 -2.65
N ILE A 87 -13.36 5.84 -2.69
CA ILE A 87 -11.96 5.96 -3.10
C ILE A 87 -11.88 5.83 -4.61
N ARG A 88 -11.27 6.83 -5.23
CA ARG A 88 -11.03 6.84 -6.66
C ARG A 88 -9.90 5.87 -7.02
N TYR A 89 -10.03 5.18 -8.14
CA TYR A 89 -8.99 4.27 -8.61
C TYR A 89 -8.93 4.24 -10.13
N ASP A 90 -7.75 3.93 -10.66
CA ASP A 90 -7.53 3.65 -12.06
C ASP A 90 -7.22 2.17 -12.20
N GLN A 91 -7.98 1.48 -13.05
CA GLN A 91 -7.81 0.06 -13.25
C GLN A 91 -6.88 -0.21 -14.43
N VAL A 92 -5.91 -1.11 -14.21
CA VAL A 92 -4.91 -1.47 -15.21
C VAL A 92 -4.83 -2.98 -15.28
N GLU A 93 -4.67 -3.50 -16.49
CA GLU A 93 -4.53 -4.93 -16.70
C GLU A 93 -3.33 -5.21 -17.61
N SER A 94 -2.59 -6.27 -17.27
CA SER A 94 -1.49 -6.80 -18.09
C SER A 94 -1.72 -8.28 -18.32
N PRO A 95 -0.87 -8.95 -19.14
CA PRO A 95 -1.01 -10.41 -19.29
C PRO A 95 -0.86 -11.19 -17.99
N VAL A 96 -0.15 -10.66 -17.00
CA VAL A 96 0.17 -11.41 -15.77
C VAL A 96 -0.61 -10.94 -14.54
N CYS A 97 -1.24 -9.75 -14.58
CA CYS A 97 -1.90 -9.22 -13.39
C CYS A 97 -3.00 -8.22 -13.73
N ARG A 98 -3.82 -7.93 -12.71
CA ARG A 98 -4.78 -6.83 -12.72
C ARG A 98 -4.52 -5.98 -11.49
N MET A 99 -4.72 -4.68 -11.61
CA MET A 99 -4.48 -3.79 -10.49
C MET A 99 -5.40 -2.58 -10.49
N ALA A 100 -5.56 -2.00 -9.31
CA ALA A 100 -6.22 -0.72 -9.12
C ALA A 100 -5.20 0.23 -8.49
N ILE A 101 -4.96 1.36 -9.13
CA ILE A 101 -4.04 2.37 -8.63
C ILE A 101 -4.84 3.38 -7.83
N ILE A 102 -4.45 3.60 -6.59
CA ILE A 102 -5.14 4.48 -5.66
C ILE A 102 -4.16 5.48 -5.04
N GLN A 103 -4.71 6.41 -4.29
CA GLN A 103 -3.92 7.35 -3.48
C GLN A 103 -4.41 7.29 -2.04
N ASP A 104 -3.47 7.42 -1.11
CA ASP A 104 -3.82 7.57 0.30
C ASP A 104 -4.26 9.02 0.57
N PRO A 105 -4.64 9.40 1.83
CA PRO A 105 -5.10 10.77 2.11
C PRO A 105 -4.07 11.87 1.81
N ASP A 106 -2.79 11.55 1.80
CA ASP A 106 -1.73 12.50 1.47
C ASP A 106 -1.36 12.51 -0.02
N GLY A 107 -2.02 11.68 -0.82
CA GLY A 107 -1.73 11.57 -2.25
C GLY A 107 -0.62 10.59 -2.60
N ASN A 108 -0.12 9.81 -1.64
CA ASN A 108 0.85 8.76 -1.95
C ASN A 108 0.18 7.69 -2.82
N LYS A 109 0.87 7.29 -3.88
CA LYS A 109 0.37 6.24 -4.76
C LYS A 109 0.53 4.87 -4.12
N LEU A 110 -0.54 4.08 -4.20
CA LEU A 110 -0.55 2.68 -3.80
C LEU A 110 -1.15 1.87 -4.93
N ILE A 111 -0.76 0.61 -5.02
CA ILE A 111 -1.27 -0.30 -6.03
C ILE A 111 -1.92 -1.48 -5.32
N VAL A 112 -3.21 -1.69 -5.58
CA VAL A 112 -3.91 -2.90 -5.17
C VAL A 112 -3.78 -3.88 -6.33
N HIS A 113 -3.15 -5.04 -6.07
CA HIS A 113 -2.63 -5.90 -7.11
C HIS A 113 -3.16 -7.32 -6.97
N LYS A 114 -3.50 -7.94 -8.12
CA LYS A 114 -3.89 -9.34 -8.16
C LYS A 114 -3.18 -10.04 -9.30
N LEU A 115 -2.32 -10.99 -8.96
CA LEU A 115 -1.63 -11.82 -9.92
C LEU A 115 -2.62 -12.79 -10.58
N LYS A 116 -2.56 -12.95 -11.89
CA LYS A 116 -3.41 -13.91 -12.62
C LYS A 116 -2.88 -15.32 -12.38
N PRO A 117 -3.73 -16.24 -11.94
CA PRO A 117 -3.25 -17.58 -11.55
C PRO A 117 -2.71 -18.42 -12.71
N GLU A 118 -3.18 -18.19 -13.93
CA GLU A 118 -2.75 -18.95 -15.10
C GLU A 118 -1.37 -18.52 -15.62
N ASN A 119 -0.88 -17.36 -15.19
CA ASN A 119 0.36 -16.82 -15.69
C ASN A 119 1.45 -16.94 -14.65
N LYS A 120 2.61 -17.39 -15.08
CA LYS A 120 3.78 -17.47 -14.22
C LYS A 120 4.52 -16.14 -14.26
N LYS A 121 5.08 -15.74 -13.14
CA LYS A 121 5.91 -14.57 -13.05
C LYS A 121 7.03 -14.63 -14.08
N GLY A 122 7.21 -13.52 -14.78
CA GLY A 122 8.29 -13.38 -15.74
C GLY A 122 8.02 -13.94 -17.11
N SER A 123 6.85 -14.55 -17.34
CA SER A 123 6.54 -15.14 -18.65
C SER A 123 6.27 -14.11 -19.73
N ASP A 124 5.55 -13.05 -19.40
CA ASP A 124 5.11 -12.03 -20.36
C ASP A 124 5.28 -10.61 -19.80
N VAL A 125 6.31 -10.44 -19.04
CA VAL A 125 6.56 -9.15 -18.38
C VAL A 125 7.15 -8.14 -19.35
#